data_f8b95256f1c906c1f94744d181896c23
#
_entry.id   f8b95256f1c906c1f94744d181896c23
#
_cell.length_a   1.000
_cell.length_b   1.000
_cell.length_c   1.000
_cell.angle_alpha   90.00
_cell.angle_beta   90.00
_cell.angle_gamma   90.00
#
_symmetry.space_group_name_H-M   'P 1'
#
loop_
_entity.id
_entity.type
_entity.pdbx_description
1 polymer ?
#
loop_
_entity_poly.entity_id
_entity_poly.type
_entity_poly.pdbx_seq_one_letter_code
_entity_poly.pdbx_strand_id
1 'polypeptide(L)'
;MEDSTINGSHPHEPHAGGFATRLNWLRAGVLGANDGIVSTAGLVVGVAAATTTTSAIFTAGIAGLSAGALSMAVGEYVSVSTQRDSERALLAKERRELAEVPDYELAELTDIYRAKGLSPDTARKVAEELTAHDAFTAHAEAELGLNPRALTNPWQAAFSSAIAFTLGALLPLLAILLPPVTARIPVTVAAVLLALALTGSISARLGGSDPVRAVLRVVLGGALAMLVTYGIGQLADVAGI
;
A
#
# COMPACT_ATOMS: atom_id res chain seq x y z
N MET A 1 -8.75 -9.91 48.67
CA MET A 1 -7.97 -10.78 47.76
C MET A 1 -8.30 -10.28 46.37
N GLU A 2 -7.59 -9.23 45.93
CA GLU A 2 -7.83 -8.56 44.66
C GLU A 2 -7.33 -9.44 43.53
N ASP A 3 -8.24 -9.81 42.65
CA ASP A 3 -7.98 -10.48 41.39
C ASP A 3 -7.36 -9.43 40.44
N SER A 4 -6.02 -9.32 40.46
CA SER A 4 -5.29 -8.51 39.50
C SER A 4 -5.26 -9.29 38.18
N THR A 5 -6.29 -9.11 37.37
CA THR A 5 -6.22 -9.44 35.94
C THR A 5 -5.04 -8.68 35.34
N ILE A 6 -3.91 -9.38 35.16
CA ILE A 6 -2.78 -8.89 34.38
C ILE A 6 -3.28 -8.80 32.93
N ASN A 7 -3.82 -7.63 32.59
CA ASN A 7 -4.10 -7.31 31.21
C ASN A 7 -2.74 -6.98 30.56
N GLY A 8 -2.15 -7.98 29.88
CA GLY A 8 -0.81 -7.90 29.27
C GLY A 8 -0.69 -6.92 28.09
N SER A 9 -1.55 -5.91 28.04
CA SER A 9 -1.49 -4.86 27.03
C SER A 9 -0.73 -3.65 27.56
N HIS A 10 0.43 -3.38 27.02
CA HIS A 10 1.09 -2.09 27.21
C HIS A 10 0.26 -0.97 26.57
N PRO A 11 -0.01 0.17 27.26
CA PRO A 11 -0.93 1.21 26.77
C PRO A 11 -0.58 1.86 25.43
N HIS A 12 0.60 1.60 24.88
CA HIS A 12 1.11 2.19 23.64
C HIS A 12 1.55 1.17 22.58
N GLU A 13 1.34 -0.14 22.80
CA GLU A 13 1.64 -1.15 21.79
C GLU A 13 0.38 -1.48 20.98
N PRO A 14 0.41 -1.30 19.63
CA PRO A 14 -0.69 -1.74 18.78
C PRO A 14 -0.71 -3.26 18.73
N HIS A 15 -1.81 -3.86 19.19
CA HIS A 15 -2.01 -5.31 19.13
C HIS A 15 -1.98 -5.79 17.67
N ALA A 16 -1.33 -6.93 17.42
CA ALA A 16 -0.87 -7.42 16.12
C ALA A 16 -1.90 -7.41 14.97
N GLY A 17 -3.19 -7.65 15.22
CA GLY A 17 -4.21 -7.68 14.17
C GLY A 17 -4.59 -6.31 13.59
N GLY A 18 -4.56 -5.23 14.38
CA GLY A 18 -4.90 -3.88 13.91
C GLY A 18 -3.73 -3.16 13.24
N PHE A 19 -2.49 -3.51 13.58
CA PHE A 19 -1.29 -2.84 13.07
C PHE A 19 -0.98 -3.24 11.63
N ALA A 20 -1.07 -4.51 11.28
CA ALA A 20 -0.87 -4.99 9.92
C ALA A 20 -1.88 -4.40 8.92
N THR A 21 -3.16 -4.32 9.31
CA THR A 21 -4.21 -3.70 8.49
C THR A 21 -3.97 -2.21 8.30
N ARG A 22 -3.56 -1.49 9.35
CA ARG A 22 -3.22 -0.05 9.26
C ARG A 22 -1.99 0.20 8.39
N LEU A 23 -0.96 -0.64 8.49
CA LEU A 23 0.24 -0.54 7.64
C LEU A 23 -0.09 -0.79 6.16
N ASN A 24 -0.95 -1.76 5.85
CA ASN A 24 -1.36 -2.04 4.47
C ASN A 24 -2.17 -0.88 3.86
N TRP A 25 -3.11 -0.32 4.62
CA TRP A 25 -3.89 0.84 4.17
C TRP A 25 -3.01 2.07 3.97
N LEU A 26 -2.10 2.32 4.93
CA LEU A 26 -1.14 3.43 4.85
C LEU A 26 -0.21 3.28 3.64
N ARG A 27 0.30 2.07 3.40
CA ARG A 27 1.14 1.77 2.23
C ARG A 27 0.41 2.07 0.93
N ALA A 28 -0.84 1.58 0.78
CA ALA A 28 -1.64 1.82 -0.40
C ALA A 28 -1.93 3.32 -0.60
N GLY A 29 -2.27 4.05 0.47
CA GLY A 29 -2.52 5.48 0.41
C GLY A 29 -1.27 6.30 0.04
N VAL A 30 -0.12 6.01 0.67
CA VAL A 30 1.15 6.69 0.37
C VAL A 30 1.63 6.37 -1.03
N LEU A 31 1.54 5.11 -1.46
CA LEU A 31 1.92 4.70 -2.81
C LEU A 31 1.04 5.40 -3.85
N GLY A 32 -0.28 5.37 -3.68
CA GLY A 32 -1.21 6.04 -4.58
C GLY A 32 -0.98 7.56 -4.66
N ALA A 33 -0.80 8.23 -3.52
CA ALA A 33 -0.55 9.67 -3.49
C ALA A 33 0.77 10.04 -4.16
N ASN A 34 1.87 9.34 -3.86
CA ASN A 34 3.16 9.58 -4.49
C ASN A 34 3.12 9.32 -5.99
N ASP A 35 2.46 8.25 -6.43
CA ASP A 35 2.32 7.95 -7.85
C ASP A 35 1.49 9.02 -8.56
N GLY A 36 0.38 9.46 -7.97
CA GLY A 36 -0.42 10.57 -8.49
C GLY A 36 0.37 11.88 -8.63
N ILE A 37 1.19 12.22 -7.64
CA ILE A 37 2.07 13.40 -7.69
C ILE A 37 3.09 13.26 -8.82
N VAL A 38 3.86 12.19 -8.85
CA VAL A 38 5.00 12.03 -9.76
C VAL A 38 4.55 11.83 -11.20
N SER A 39 3.57 10.94 -11.45
CA SER A 39 3.11 10.62 -12.81
C SER A 39 2.42 11.81 -13.47
N THR A 40 1.53 12.49 -12.73
CA THR A 40 0.85 13.69 -13.25
C THR A 40 1.82 14.85 -13.42
N ALA A 41 2.74 15.07 -12.49
CA ALA A 41 3.77 16.09 -12.64
C ALA A 41 4.64 15.85 -13.88
N GLY A 42 5.13 14.62 -14.06
CA GLY A 42 5.89 14.26 -15.25
C GLY A 42 5.11 14.52 -16.53
N LEU A 43 3.86 14.09 -16.58
CA LEU A 43 3.00 14.30 -17.75
C LEU A 43 2.79 15.80 -18.06
N VAL A 44 2.34 16.59 -17.06
CA VAL A 44 2.01 18.00 -17.32
C VAL A 44 3.25 18.88 -17.55
N VAL A 45 4.39 18.56 -16.94
CA VAL A 45 5.67 19.24 -17.19
C VAL A 45 6.18 18.89 -18.59
N GLY A 46 6.09 17.61 -19.01
CA GLY A 46 6.46 17.19 -20.36
C GLY A 46 5.64 17.88 -21.43
N VAL A 47 4.30 17.90 -21.27
CA VAL A 47 3.41 18.61 -22.24
C VAL A 47 3.65 20.11 -22.21
N ALA A 48 3.83 20.73 -21.03
CA ALA A 48 4.11 22.15 -20.91
C ALA A 48 5.48 22.57 -21.48
N ALA A 49 6.41 21.62 -21.60
CA ALA A 49 7.69 21.83 -22.28
C ALA A 49 7.57 21.78 -23.81
N ALA A 50 6.58 21.07 -24.34
CA ALA A 50 6.29 20.96 -25.77
C ALA A 50 5.33 22.06 -26.26
N THR A 51 4.46 22.62 -25.40
CA THR A 51 3.48 23.64 -25.82
C THR A 51 3.09 24.58 -24.68
N THR A 52 2.80 25.82 -25.03
CA THR A 52 2.26 26.82 -24.10
C THR A 52 0.72 26.80 -24.02
N THR A 53 0.06 25.98 -24.84
CA THR A 53 -1.40 25.92 -24.96
C THR A 53 -2.05 25.32 -23.71
N THR A 54 -2.76 26.16 -22.96
CA THR A 54 -3.38 25.73 -21.67
C THR A 54 -4.39 24.60 -21.84
N SER A 55 -5.18 24.58 -22.93
CA SER A 55 -6.16 23.51 -23.17
C SER A 55 -5.50 22.17 -23.45
N ALA A 56 -4.37 22.13 -24.13
CA ALA A 56 -3.61 20.88 -24.34
C ALA A 56 -3.07 20.34 -23.02
N ILE A 57 -2.47 21.20 -22.19
CA ILE A 57 -1.95 20.81 -20.86
C ILE A 57 -3.10 20.34 -19.95
N PHE A 58 -4.22 21.06 -19.92
CA PHE A 58 -5.41 20.67 -19.15
C PHE A 58 -5.95 19.30 -19.60
N THR A 59 -6.17 19.12 -20.90
CA THR A 59 -6.71 17.88 -21.45
C THR A 59 -5.79 16.70 -21.15
N ALA A 60 -4.49 16.85 -21.37
CA ALA A 60 -3.50 15.81 -21.05
C ALA A 60 -3.48 15.51 -19.53
N GLY A 61 -3.50 16.54 -18.69
CA GLY A 61 -3.51 16.37 -17.24
C GLY A 61 -4.76 15.67 -16.72
N ILE A 62 -5.96 16.04 -17.17
CA ILE A 62 -7.21 15.39 -16.78
C ILE A 62 -7.28 13.95 -17.32
N ALA A 63 -6.87 13.74 -18.57
CA ALA A 63 -6.82 12.38 -19.15
C ALA A 63 -5.84 11.50 -18.38
N GLY A 64 -4.65 12.01 -18.05
CA GLY A 64 -3.64 11.30 -17.26
C GLY A 64 -4.11 11.00 -15.83
N LEU A 65 -4.74 11.96 -15.15
CA LEU A 65 -5.34 11.77 -13.83
C LEU A 65 -6.41 10.67 -13.89
N SER A 66 -7.33 10.75 -14.84
CA SER A 66 -8.44 9.78 -14.96
C SER A 66 -7.92 8.38 -15.27
N ALA A 67 -7.00 8.25 -16.24
CA ALA A 67 -6.39 6.98 -16.61
C ALA A 67 -5.58 6.40 -15.46
N GLY A 68 -4.79 7.20 -14.75
CA GLY A 68 -4.00 6.79 -13.61
C GLY A 68 -4.85 6.32 -12.43
N ALA A 69 -5.90 7.08 -12.07
CA ALA A 69 -6.81 6.73 -10.99
C ALA A 69 -7.54 5.40 -11.29
N LEU A 70 -8.02 5.21 -12.52
CA LEU A 70 -8.66 3.96 -12.94
C LEU A 70 -7.66 2.79 -12.97
N SER A 71 -6.45 3.00 -13.49
CA SER A 71 -5.39 1.99 -13.53
C SER A 71 -5.02 1.51 -12.12
N MET A 72 -4.84 2.47 -11.18
CA MET A 72 -4.56 2.17 -9.78
C MET A 72 -5.71 1.41 -9.12
N ALA A 73 -6.96 1.83 -9.36
CA ALA A 73 -8.13 1.12 -8.82
C ALA A 73 -8.22 -0.31 -9.32
N VAL A 74 -8.09 -0.53 -10.62
CA VAL A 74 -8.17 -1.86 -11.24
C VAL A 74 -6.99 -2.73 -10.82
N GLY A 75 -5.78 -2.17 -10.81
CA GLY A 75 -4.56 -2.88 -10.38
C GLY A 75 -4.67 -3.38 -8.95
N GLU A 76 -5.09 -2.52 -8.02
CA GLU A 76 -5.26 -2.87 -6.62
C GLU A 76 -6.41 -3.86 -6.42
N TYR A 77 -7.54 -3.67 -7.12
CA TYR A 77 -8.65 -4.64 -7.09
C TYR A 77 -8.21 -6.03 -7.52
N VAL A 78 -7.52 -6.15 -8.65
CA VAL A 78 -7.05 -7.45 -9.18
C VAL A 78 -6.03 -8.09 -8.24
N SER A 79 -5.06 -7.32 -7.75
CA SER A 79 -4.02 -7.80 -6.84
C SER A 79 -4.62 -8.35 -5.54
N VAL A 80 -5.50 -7.57 -4.89
CA VAL A 80 -6.13 -7.97 -3.62
C VAL A 80 -7.18 -9.08 -3.83
N SER A 81 -7.86 -9.12 -4.98
CA SER A 81 -8.75 -10.24 -5.33
C SER A 81 -7.98 -11.55 -5.47
N THR A 82 -6.84 -11.53 -6.18
CA THR A 82 -5.98 -12.71 -6.34
C THR A 82 -5.45 -13.20 -5.00
N GLN A 83 -5.01 -12.28 -4.12
CA GLN A 83 -4.59 -12.62 -2.77
C GLN A 83 -5.74 -13.28 -1.99
N ARG A 84 -6.92 -12.68 -1.99
CA ARG A 84 -8.11 -13.21 -1.31
C ARG A 84 -8.54 -14.58 -1.82
N ASP A 85 -8.44 -14.81 -3.13
CA ASP A 85 -8.78 -16.10 -3.73
C ASP A 85 -7.77 -17.18 -3.30
N SER A 86 -6.48 -16.84 -3.21
CA SER A 86 -5.43 -17.71 -2.69
C SER A 86 -5.64 -18.02 -1.19
N GLU A 87 -5.94 -17.01 -0.36
CA GLU A 87 -6.26 -17.18 1.06
C GLU A 87 -7.47 -18.12 1.24
N ARG A 88 -8.52 -17.95 0.45
CA ARG A 88 -9.71 -18.82 0.47
C ARG A 88 -9.41 -20.26 0.05
N ALA A 89 -8.56 -20.44 -0.95
CA ALA A 89 -8.16 -21.76 -1.41
C ALA A 89 -7.37 -22.51 -0.32
N LEU A 90 -6.43 -21.83 0.36
CA LEU A 90 -5.68 -22.38 1.49
C LEU A 90 -6.62 -22.75 2.65
N LEU A 91 -7.51 -21.86 3.05
CA LEU A 91 -8.49 -22.10 4.11
C LEU A 91 -9.47 -23.24 3.75
N ALA A 92 -9.81 -23.40 2.47
CA ALA A 92 -10.66 -24.51 2.02
C ALA A 92 -9.91 -25.85 2.03
N LYS A 93 -8.59 -25.83 1.76
CA LYS A 93 -7.71 -27.00 1.87
C LYS A 93 -7.65 -27.42 3.33
N GLU A 94 -7.33 -26.52 4.22
CA GLU A 94 -7.22 -26.72 5.66
C GLU A 94 -8.49 -27.35 6.29
N ARG A 95 -9.66 -26.84 5.91
CA ARG A 95 -10.94 -27.44 6.36
C ARG A 95 -11.12 -28.88 5.94
N ARG A 96 -10.63 -29.25 4.76
CA ARG A 96 -10.72 -30.64 4.29
C ARG A 96 -9.75 -31.54 5.05
N GLU A 97 -8.52 -31.10 5.26
CA GLU A 97 -7.49 -31.84 5.98
C GLU A 97 -7.93 -32.09 7.41
N LEU A 98 -8.42 -31.09 8.11
CA LEU A 98 -9.00 -31.24 9.46
C LEU A 98 -10.18 -32.23 9.52
N ALA A 99 -10.94 -32.38 8.44
CA ALA A 99 -12.06 -33.33 8.36
C ALA A 99 -11.61 -34.76 7.98
N GLU A 100 -10.60 -34.88 7.11
CA GLU A 100 -10.15 -36.16 6.56
C GLU A 100 -9.08 -36.85 7.40
N VAL A 101 -8.17 -36.06 8.03
CA VAL A 101 -6.99 -36.58 8.75
C VAL A 101 -6.74 -35.86 10.07
N PRO A 102 -7.73 -35.73 10.97
CA PRO A 102 -7.64 -34.90 12.18
C PRO A 102 -6.47 -35.25 13.12
N ASP A 103 -6.07 -36.54 13.21
CA ASP A 103 -4.94 -36.96 14.05
C ASP A 103 -3.60 -36.48 13.49
N TYR A 104 -3.48 -36.41 12.17
CA TYR A 104 -2.30 -35.87 11.49
C TYR A 104 -2.21 -34.36 11.72
N GLU A 105 -3.32 -33.66 11.55
CA GLU A 105 -3.42 -32.21 11.77
C GLU A 105 -3.04 -31.83 13.21
N LEU A 106 -3.52 -32.58 14.22
CA LEU A 106 -3.13 -32.38 15.61
C LEU A 106 -1.61 -32.56 15.82
N ALA A 107 -1.01 -33.55 15.14
CA ALA A 107 0.43 -33.74 15.18
C ALA A 107 1.19 -32.59 14.53
N GLU A 108 0.72 -32.09 13.39
CA GLU A 108 1.29 -30.94 12.68
C GLU A 108 1.24 -29.68 13.53
N LEU A 109 0.08 -29.34 14.13
CA LEU A 109 -0.04 -28.21 15.05
C LEU A 109 0.91 -28.35 16.25
N THR A 110 1.07 -29.55 16.77
CA THR A 110 2.03 -29.86 17.84
C THR A 110 3.46 -29.52 17.39
N ASP A 111 3.86 -29.94 16.19
CA ASP A 111 5.20 -29.69 15.66
C ASP A 111 5.44 -28.22 15.35
N ILE A 112 4.44 -27.47 14.90
CA ILE A 112 4.51 -26.01 14.74
C ILE A 112 4.84 -25.34 16.09
N TYR A 113 4.18 -25.72 17.17
CA TYR A 113 4.45 -25.16 18.51
C TYR A 113 5.80 -25.62 19.09
N ARG A 114 6.24 -26.82 18.77
CA ARG A 114 7.62 -27.27 19.11
C ARG A 114 8.68 -26.44 18.39
N ALA A 115 8.47 -26.15 17.12
CA ALA A 115 9.36 -25.29 16.34
C ALA A 115 9.43 -23.85 16.89
N LYS A 116 8.37 -23.39 17.58
CA LYS A 116 8.34 -22.12 18.32
C LYS A 116 9.07 -22.17 19.67
N GLY A 117 9.64 -23.31 20.06
CA GLY A 117 10.47 -23.48 21.27
C GLY A 117 9.77 -24.09 22.47
N LEU A 118 8.54 -24.60 22.34
CA LEU A 118 7.87 -25.30 23.43
C LEU A 118 8.46 -26.71 23.60
N SER A 119 8.42 -27.25 24.86
CA SER A 119 8.71 -28.66 25.11
C SER A 119 7.68 -29.55 24.41
N PRO A 120 8.03 -30.79 24.04
CA PRO A 120 7.10 -31.71 23.37
C PRO A 120 5.76 -31.85 24.08
N ASP A 121 5.79 -32.06 25.42
CA ASP A 121 4.58 -32.24 26.22
C ASP A 121 3.71 -30.96 26.26
N THR A 122 4.35 -29.80 26.40
CA THR A 122 3.63 -28.53 26.42
C THR A 122 3.04 -28.19 25.03
N ALA A 123 3.81 -28.42 23.96
CA ALA A 123 3.34 -28.18 22.59
C ALA A 123 2.11 -29.02 22.26
N ARG A 124 2.14 -30.33 22.64
CA ARG A 124 1.02 -31.22 22.44
C ARG A 124 -0.21 -30.77 23.22
N LYS A 125 -0.05 -30.41 24.48
CA LYS A 125 -1.16 -29.95 25.33
C LYS A 125 -1.78 -28.65 24.77
N VAL A 126 -0.96 -27.70 24.31
CA VAL A 126 -1.44 -26.50 23.68
C VAL A 126 -2.20 -26.80 22.39
N ALA A 127 -1.69 -27.69 21.54
CA ALA A 127 -2.37 -28.09 20.31
C ALA A 127 -3.73 -28.77 20.60
N GLU A 128 -3.80 -29.66 21.57
CA GLU A 128 -5.04 -30.32 21.99
C GLU A 128 -6.09 -29.31 22.51
N GLU A 129 -5.68 -28.37 23.37
CA GLU A 129 -6.58 -27.35 23.92
C GLU A 129 -7.10 -26.38 22.83
N LEU A 130 -6.22 -25.95 21.91
CA LEU A 130 -6.61 -25.09 20.80
C LEU A 130 -7.51 -25.82 19.79
N THR A 131 -7.21 -27.06 19.46
CA THR A 131 -8.04 -27.89 18.58
C THR A 131 -9.43 -28.12 19.19
N ALA A 132 -9.52 -28.34 20.48
CA ALA A 132 -10.81 -28.50 21.17
C ALA A 132 -11.63 -27.21 21.23
N HIS A 133 -10.97 -26.04 21.19
CA HIS A 133 -11.64 -24.73 21.20
C HIS A 133 -12.13 -24.33 19.80
N ASP A 134 -11.24 -24.25 18.81
CA ASP A 134 -11.54 -23.94 17.41
C ASP A 134 -10.37 -24.41 16.53
N ALA A 135 -10.39 -25.69 16.12
CA ALA A 135 -9.33 -26.30 15.32
C ALA A 135 -9.02 -25.49 14.07
N PHE A 136 -10.05 -25.05 13.34
CA PHE A 136 -9.87 -24.33 12.08
C PHE A 136 -9.17 -22.98 12.27
N THR A 137 -9.58 -22.21 13.26
CA THR A 137 -8.90 -20.92 13.54
C THR A 137 -7.49 -21.15 14.06
N ALA A 138 -7.26 -22.17 14.91
CA ALA A 138 -5.95 -22.49 15.43
C ALA A 138 -4.93 -22.83 14.33
N HIS A 139 -5.32 -23.67 13.36
CA HIS A 139 -4.48 -24.02 12.21
C HIS A 139 -4.28 -22.85 11.26
N ALA A 140 -5.37 -22.16 10.88
CA ALA A 140 -5.27 -20.99 9.99
C ALA A 140 -4.31 -19.91 10.51
N GLU A 141 -4.28 -19.69 11.82
CA GLU A 141 -3.38 -18.70 12.44
C GLU A 141 -1.96 -19.25 12.63
N ALA A 142 -1.80 -20.50 13.09
CA ALA A 142 -0.51 -21.06 13.44
C ALA A 142 0.32 -21.49 12.23
N GLU A 143 -0.31 -22.08 11.22
CA GLU A 143 0.29 -22.63 10.00
C GLU A 143 0.30 -21.60 8.87
N LEU A 144 -0.89 -21.05 8.53
CA LEU A 144 -1.05 -20.17 7.38
C LEU A 144 -0.81 -18.69 7.69
N GLY A 145 -0.78 -18.31 8.97
CA GLY A 145 -0.71 -16.91 9.39
C GLY A 145 -1.93 -16.07 8.96
N LEU A 146 -3.06 -16.74 8.73
CA LEU A 146 -4.30 -16.13 8.23
C LEU A 146 -5.33 -16.02 9.35
N ASN A 147 -6.04 -14.89 9.40
CA ASN A 147 -7.23 -14.78 10.21
C ASN A 147 -8.47 -15.03 9.34
N PRO A 148 -9.19 -16.16 9.52
CA PRO A 148 -10.33 -16.52 8.67
C PRO A 148 -11.48 -15.51 8.71
N ARG A 149 -11.54 -14.71 9.79
CA ARG A 149 -12.60 -13.69 10.01
C ARG A 149 -12.25 -12.32 9.45
N ALA A 150 -11.00 -12.11 8.98
CA ALA A 150 -10.48 -10.80 8.58
C ALA A 150 -9.74 -10.85 7.23
N LEU A 151 -10.38 -11.46 6.22
CA LEU A 151 -9.83 -11.47 4.85
C LEU A 151 -9.85 -10.07 4.24
N THR A 152 -8.89 -9.81 3.36
CA THR A 152 -8.75 -8.53 2.66
C THR A 152 -9.97 -8.18 1.79
N ASN A 153 -10.26 -6.88 1.65
CA ASN A 153 -11.39 -6.39 0.86
C ASN A 153 -10.89 -5.68 -0.41
N PRO A 154 -11.04 -6.29 -1.61
CA PRO A 154 -10.56 -5.71 -2.87
C PRO A 154 -11.17 -4.36 -3.22
N TRP A 155 -12.47 -4.17 -2.96
CA TRP A 155 -13.13 -2.91 -3.25
C TRP A 155 -12.63 -1.76 -2.38
N GLN A 156 -12.41 -2.02 -1.10
CA GLN A 156 -11.86 -1.02 -0.19
C GLN A 156 -10.44 -0.62 -0.61
N ALA A 157 -9.61 -1.57 -1.01
CA ALA A 157 -8.26 -1.31 -1.51
C ALA A 157 -8.30 -0.47 -2.80
N ALA A 158 -9.15 -0.85 -3.76
CA ALA A 158 -9.32 -0.16 -5.04
C ALA A 158 -9.75 1.31 -4.86
N PHE A 159 -10.79 1.55 -4.07
CA PHE A 159 -11.27 2.92 -3.81
C PHE A 159 -10.24 3.76 -3.05
N SER A 160 -9.58 3.19 -2.05
CA SER A 160 -8.53 3.88 -1.29
C SER A 160 -7.39 4.32 -2.20
N SER A 161 -6.94 3.43 -3.08
CA SER A 161 -5.86 3.71 -4.04
C SER A 161 -6.25 4.78 -5.06
N ALA A 162 -7.44 4.68 -5.65
CA ALA A 162 -7.95 5.67 -6.60
C ALA A 162 -8.09 7.08 -5.99
N ILE A 163 -8.61 7.17 -4.77
CA ILE A 163 -8.74 8.44 -4.04
C ILE A 163 -7.36 9.02 -3.74
N ALA A 164 -6.44 8.20 -3.22
CA ALA A 164 -5.09 8.64 -2.90
C ALA A 164 -4.34 9.16 -4.14
N PHE A 165 -4.42 8.43 -5.25
CA PHE A 165 -3.87 8.87 -6.54
C PHE A 165 -4.47 10.20 -6.99
N THR A 166 -5.79 10.30 -7.00
CA THR A 166 -6.50 11.51 -7.43
C THR A 166 -6.08 12.74 -6.62
N LEU A 167 -6.04 12.61 -5.29
CA LEU A 167 -5.61 13.69 -4.41
C LEU A 167 -4.15 14.09 -4.67
N GLY A 168 -3.27 13.11 -4.90
CA GLY A 168 -1.88 13.37 -5.27
C GLY A 168 -1.76 14.10 -6.61
N ALA A 169 -2.50 13.66 -7.63
CA ALA A 169 -2.48 14.19 -8.98
C ALA A 169 -3.05 15.61 -9.11
N LEU A 170 -3.99 15.97 -8.24
CA LEU A 170 -4.57 17.34 -8.25
C LEU A 170 -3.52 18.40 -7.97
N LEU A 171 -2.52 18.13 -7.14
CA LEU A 171 -1.50 19.12 -6.79
C LEU A 171 -0.68 19.57 -8.01
N PRO A 172 0.01 18.71 -8.77
CA PRO A 172 0.76 19.12 -9.96
C PRO A 172 -0.16 19.68 -11.05
N LEU A 173 -1.39 19.18 -11.18
CA LEU A 173 -2.35 19.70 -12.16
C LEU A 173 -2.73 21.16 -11.84
N LEU A 174 -3.00 21.49 -10.61
CA LEU A 174 -3.29 22.87 -10.20
C LEU A 174 -2.03 23.74 -10.31
N ALA A 175 -0.86 23.22 -9.90
CA ALA A 175 0.40 23.94 -9.94
C ALA A 175 0.83 24.31 -11.37
N ILE A 176 0.46 23.53 -12.40
CA ILE A 176 0.79 23.84 -13.80
C ILE A 176 -0.23 24.78 -14.44
N LEU A 177 -1.49 24.78 -13.99
CA LEU A 177 -2.57 25.53 -14.63
C LEU A 177 -2.77 26.93 -14.07
N LEU A 178 -2.55 27.13 -12.76
CA LEU A 178 -2.84 28.40 -12.09
C LEU A 178 -1.82 29.53 -12.37
N PRO A 179 -0.50 29.24 -12.44
CA PRO A 179 0.49 30.32 -12.68
C PRO A 179 0.49 30.84 -14.12
N PRO A 180 1.04 32.06 -14.34
CA PRO A 180 1.30 32.56 -15.70
C PRO A 180 2.23 31.61 -16.48
N VAL A 181 2.13 31.62 -17.81
CA VAL A 181 2.87 30.71 -18.72
C VAL A 181 4.36 30.61 -18.39
N THR A 182 5.02 31.72 -18.10
CA THR A 182 6.45 31.78 -17.82
C THR A 182 6.84 31.14 -16.46
N ALA A 183 5.91 31.04 -15.52
CA ALA A 183 6.15 30.51 -14.17
C ALA A 183 5.62 29.06 -13.95
N ARG A 184 4.86 28.50 -14.90
CA ARG A 184 4.19 27.21 -14.77
C ARG A 184 5.14 26.10 -14.36
N ILE A 185 6.18 25.86 -15.16
CA ILE A 185 7.11 24.76 -14.95
C ILE A 185 7.87 24.92 -13.62
N PRO A 186 8.56 26.06 -13.34
CA PRO A 186 9.29 26.21 -12.08
C PRO A 186 8.40 26.14 -10.84
N VAL A 187 7.17 26.68 -10.89
CA VAL A 187 6.22 26.60 -9.78
C VAL A 187 5.77 25.15 -9.57
N THR A 188 5.48 24.42 -10.65
CA THR A 188 5.09 23.00 -10.55
C THR A 188 6.21 22.16 -9.98
N VAL A 189 7.44 22.32 -10.47
CA VAL A 189 8.60 21.58 -9.95
C VAL A 189 8.78 21.85 -8.46
N ALA A 190 8.77 23.11 -8.03
CA ALA A 190 8.92 23.47 -6.62
C ALA A 190 7.79 22.87 -5.74
N ALA A 191 6.53 23.00 -6.16
CA ALA A 191 5.37 22.46 -5.45
C ALA A 191 5.42 20.94 -5.33
N VAL A 192 5.79 20.25 -6.39
CA VAL A 192 5.90 18.79 -6.43
C VAL A 192 7.03 18.29 -5.51
N LEU A 193 8.22 18.91 -5.58
CA LEU A 193 9.34 18.50 -4.71
C LEU A 193 9.01 18.72 -3.23
N LEU A 194 8.34 19.81 -2.88
CA LEU A 194 7.85 20.07 -1.53
C LEU A 194 6.81 19.02 -1.09
N ALA A 195 5.85 18.70 -1.95
CA ALA A 195 4.84 17.68 -1.66
C ALA A 195 5.47 16.30 -1.45
N LEU A 196 6.43 15.93 -2.29
CA LEU A 196 7.18 14.67 -2.15
C LEU A 196 8.02 14.63 -0.86
N ALA A 197 8.62 15.74 -0.47
CA ALA A 197 9.34 15.84 0.80
C ALA A 197 8.40 15.68 2.00
N LEU A 198 7.19 16.26 1.94
CA LEU A 198 6.17 16.12 2.97
C LEU A 198 5.64 14.68 3.05
N THR A 199 5.23 14.09 1.92
CA THR A 199 4.72 12.71 1.88
C THR A 199 5.77 11.70 2.31
N GLY A 200 7.04 11.88 1.88
CA GLY A 200 8.18 11.07 2.32
C GLY A 200 8.43 11.17 3.82
N SER A 201 8.35 12.38 4.38
CA SER A 201 8.51 12.61 5.83
C SER A 201 7.38 11.98 6.64
N ILE A 202 6.13 12.13 6.20
CA ILE A 202 4.95 11.53 6.84
C ILE A 202 5.04 10.01 6.79
N SER A 203 5.34 9.45 5.61
CA SER A 203 5.50 8.00 5.42
C SER A 203 6.58 7.42 6.35
N ALA A 204 7.73 8.09 6.43
CA ALA A 204 8.83 7.66 7.29
C ALA A 204 8.45 7.66 8.78
N ARG A 205 7.79 8.72 9.24
CA ARG A 205 7.34 8.82 10.65
C ARG A 205 6.31 7.76 11.00
N LEU A 206 5.37 7.49 10.10
CA LEU A 206 4.32 6.49 10.32
C LEU A 206 4.87 5.05 10.23
N GLY A 207 5.88 4.82 9.39
CA GLY A 207 6.55 3.52 9.24
C GLY A 207 7.75 3.31 10.15
N GLY A 208 8.10 4.28 11.02
CA GLY A 208 9.24 4.17 11.94
C GLY A 208 10.61 4.12 11.24
N SER A 209 10.72 4.63 9.99
CA SER A 209 11.95 4.62 9.19
C SER A 209 12.67 5.97 9.23
N ASP A 210 13.92 6.01 8.70
CA ASP A 210 14.72 7.23 8.61
C ASP A 210 14.07 8.24 7.65
N PRO A 211 13.61 9.41 8.13
CA PRO A 211 12.93 10.40 7.30
C PRO A 211 13.82 10.99 6.20
N VAL A 212 15.11 11.18 6.45
CA VAL A 212 16.03 11.78 5.48
C VAL A 212 16.19 10.86 4.26
N ARG A 213 16.39 9.58 4.49
CA ARG A 213 16.50 8.59 3.39
C ARG A 213 15.21 8.43 2.62
N ALA A 214 14.07 8.43 3.31
CA ALA A 214 12.76 8.34 2.67
C ALA A 214 12.50 9.57 1.78
N VAL A 215 12.71 10.76 2.30
CA VAL A 215 12.56 12.04 1.56
C VAL A 215 13.48 12.08 0.35
N LEU A 216 14.79 11.80 0.53
CA LEU A 216 15.74 11.83 -0.58
C LEU A 216 15.33 10.87 -1.70
N ARG A 217 14.87 9.67 -1.37
CA ARG A 217 14.42 8.68 -2.36
C ARG A 217 13.25 9.18 -3.21
N VAL A 218 12.21 9.74 -2.58
CA VAL A 218 11.02 10.19 -3.30
C VAL A 218 11.28 11.48 -4.08
N VAL A 219 12.02 12.41 -3.49
CA VAL A 219 12.36 13.69 -4.12
C VAL A 219 13.28 13.49 -5.32
N LEU A 220 14.31 12.67 -5.21
CA LEU A 220 15.21 12.37 -6.33
C LEU A 220 14.47 11.61 -7.44
N GLY A 221 13.62 10.65 -7.09
CA GLY A 221 12.78 9.94 -8.07
C GLY A 221 11.83 10.87 -8.82
N GLY A 222 11.12 11.76 -8.12
CA GLY A 222 10.22 12.72 -8.73
C GLY A 222 10.94 13.79 -9.57
N ALA A 223 12.09 14.27 -9.10
CA ALA A 223 12.93 15.19 -9.88
C ALA A 223 13.43 14.55 -11.17
N LEU A 224 13.88 13.29 -11.12
CA LEU A 224 14.32 12.56 -12.30
C LEU A 224 13.18 12.35 -13.29
N ALA A 225 11.99 11.95 -12.81
CA ALA A 225 10.81 11.76 -13.65
C ALA A 225 10.46 13.07 -14.41
N MET A 226 10.39 14.20 -13.70
CA MET A 226 10.10 15.50 -14.31
C MET A 226 11.20 15.94 -15.28
N LEU A 227 12.47 15.68 -14.97
CA LEU A 227 13.60 16.01 -15.86
C LEU A 227 13.54 15.24 -17.18
N VAL A 228 13.28 13.93 -17.09
CA VAL A 228 13.15 13.07 -18.28
C VAL A 228 11.99 13.51 -19.15
N THR A 229 10.81 13.72 -18.55
CA THR A 229 9.62 14.12 -19.31
C THR A 229 9.72 15.54 -19.87
N TYR A 230 10.37 16.46 -19.14
CA TYR A 230 10.71 17.79 -19.65
C TYR A 230 11.61 17.70 -20.90
N GLY A 231 12.65 16.86 -20.83
CA GLY A 231 13.54 16.64 -21.99
C GLY A 231 12.81 16.06 -23.21
N ILE A 232 11.89 15.11 -22.99
CA ILE A 232 11.02 14.57 -24.06
C ILE A 232 10.16 15.66 -24.67
N GLY A 233 9.54 16.50 -23.83
CA GLY A 233 8.71 17.63 -24.31
C GLY A 233 9.51 18.64 -25.15
N GLN A 234 10.73 18.99 -24.73
CA GLN A 234 11.62 19.86 -25.49
C GLN A 234 12.02 19.27 -26.85
N LEU A 235 12.28 17.95 -26.87
CA LEU A 235 12.59 17.27 -28.14
C LEU A 235 11.38 17.25 -29.09
N ALA A 236 10.16 17.09 -28.58
CA ALA A 236 8.95 17.15 -29.36
C ALA A 236 8.71 18.56 -29.96
N ASP A 237 8.90 19.63 -29.17
CA ASP A 237 8.82 20.99 -29.61
C ASP A 237 9.80 21.31 -30.77
N VAL A 238 11.08 20.88 -30.61
CA VAL A 238 12.11 21.06 -31.64
C VAL A 238 11.80 20.25 -32.91
N ALA A 239 11.18 19.06 -32.76
CA ALA A 239 10.78 18.20 -33.88
C ALA A 239 9.52 18.70 -34.59
N GLY A 240 8.78 19.64 -34.01
CA GLY A 240 7.52 20.18 -34.56
C GLY A 240 6.34 19.20 -34.48
N ILE A 241 6.36 18.28 -33.51
CA ILE A 241 5.32 17.29 -33.26
C ILE A 241 4.61 17.53 -31.94
#